data_92b89f743f60d00efe82260cd3a3f887
#
_entry.id   92b89f743f60d00efe82260cd3a3f887
#
_cell.length_a   1.000
_cell.length_b   1.000
_cell.length_c   1.000
_cell.angle_alpha   90.00
_cell.angle_beta   90.00
_cell.angle_gamma   90.00
#
_symmetry.space_group_name_H-M   'P 1'
#
loop_
_entity.id
_entity.type
_entity.pdbx_description
1 polymer ?
#
loop_
_entity_poly.entity_id
_entity_poly.type
_entity_poly.pdbx_seq_one_letter_code
_entity_poly.pdbx_strand_id
1 'polypeptide(L)'
;KLLIATGANSFIPPVAQFREAKNVFGLRHLSDAQKIRPLSDAADHILVVGSGLVGMDAAYAFLEQGKKVTVVEMADRILPLQLNAGKPYRKLFEEHGCEFIVGKKASDTHMNENGNIDAVFLDDGTKINCDLIVVAAGVRPAVECVEGSKIHVDRFIQVDDTMKTNFNDIYSAGDVTGLSGIWPNAMKQGQVAGLNMCGVESHYTDRYAMKNTMNFYGLVTLSLGRGVAEEGDTVLEQEDAGNYKRAIIRNGKLDSILLQGSIDYAGIYQYLIKNEIDISHFDKDIFHLSFADFYGIDEKGKYYYEVK
;
A
#
# COMPACT_ATOMS: atom_id res chain seq x y z
N LYS A 1 26.65 -12.69 -13.79
CA LYS A 1 25.92 -11.65 -13.05
C LYS A 1 24.79 -12.29 -12.25
N LEU A 2 24.42 -11.72 -11.13
CA LEU A 2 23.39 -12.21 -10.20
C LEU A 2 22.30 -11.13 -10.06
N LEU A 3 21.02 -11.57 -10.06
CA LEU A 3 19.88 -10.71 -9.71
C LEU A 3 19.23 -11.26 -8.44
N ILE A 4 19.08 -10.43 -7.41
CA ILE A 4 18.38 -10.74 -6.17
C ILE A 4 16.97 -10.10 -6.27
N ALA A 5 15.94 -10.93 -6.35
CA ALA A 5 14.54 -10.53 -6.50
C ALA A 5 13.64 -11.33 -5.54
N THR A 6 14.08 -11.49 -4.31
CA THR A 6 13.46 -12.32 -3.26
C THR A 6 12.18 -11.74 -2.68
N GLY A 7 11.90 -10.45 -2.97
CA GLY A 7 10.68 -9.79 -2.54
C GLY A 7 10.61 -9.54 -1.04
N ALA A 8 9.46 -9.81 -0.43
CA ALA A 8 9.23 -9.59 0.99
C ALA A 8 8.27 -10.64 1.57
N ASN A 9 8.35 -10.89 2.86
CA ASN A 9 7.50 -11.81 3.61
C ASN A 9 6.50 -11.03 4.48
N SER A 10 5.34 -11.63 4.79
CA SER A 10 4.40 -11.07 5.76
C SER A 10 5.08 -10.88 7.11
N PHE A 11 4.89 -9.72 7.71
CA PHE A 11 5.38 -9.47 9.05
C PHE A 11 4.37 -9.95 10.10
N ILE A 12 4.71 -11.02 10.79
CA ILE A 12 3.97 -11.47 11.99
C ILE A 12 4.67 -10.83 13.20
N PRO A 13 4.00 -9.91 13.91
CA PRO A 13 4.58 -9.26 15.08
C PRO A 13 4.88 -10.29 16.18
N PRO A 14 5.86 -10.03 17.06
CA PRO A 14 6.23 -10.92 18.14
C PRO A 14 5.25 -10.77 19.33
N VAL A 15 3.98 -11.11 19.08
CA VAL A 15 2.92 -11.11 20.09
C VAL A 15 2.76 -12.55 20.59
N ALA A 16 3.11 -12.81 21.81
CA ALA A 16 2.98 -14.11 22.46
C ALA A 16 3.14 -15.30 21.50
N GLN A 17 2.12 -16.14 21.33
CA GLN A 17 2.16 -17.35 20.49
C GLN A 17 1.74 -17.12 19.03
N PHE A 18 1.69 -15.90 18.51
CA PHE A 18 1.25 -15.63 17.11
C PHE A 18 2.01 -16.45 16.06
N ARG A 19 3.29 -16.70 16.26
CA ARG A 19 4.14 -17.45 15.31
C ARG A 19 4.03 -18.97 15.43
N GLU A 20 3.44 -19.45 16.52
CA GLU A 20 3.37 -20.86 16.89
C GLU A 20 1.99 -21.41 16.66
N ALA A 21 0.96 -20.55 16.68
CA ALA A 21 -0.44 -20.94 16.59
C ALA A 21 -0.81 -21.42 15.18
N LYS A 22 -1.69 -22.44 15.14
CA LYS A 22 -2.14 -23.06 13.89
C LYS A 22 -3.19 -22.24 13.14
N ASN A 23 -3.82 -21.27 13.78
CA ASN A 23 -4.89 -20.42 13.24
C ASN A 23 -4.47 -18.95 13.07
N VAL A 24 -3.17 -18.66 13.00
CA VAL A 24 -2.62 -17.31 12.73
C VAL A 24 -1.87 -17.32 11.41
N PHE A 25 -2.25 -16.43 10.50
CA PHE A 25 -1.65 -16.33 9.17
C PHE A 25 -1.37 -14.90 8.77
N GLY A 26 -0.25 -14.68 8.08
CA GLY A 26 -0.12 -13.52 7.19
C GLY A 26 -0.89 -13.75 5.90
N LEU A 27 -1.15 -12.70 5.14
CA LEU A 27 -1.80 -12.81 3.82
C LEU A 27 -0.94 -12.10 2.77
N ARG A 28 -0.21 -12.89 1.97
CA ARG A 28 0.65 -12.39 0.90
C ARG A 28 0.71 -13.31 -0.32
N HIS A 29 0.80 -14.60 -0.10
CA HIS A 29 0.92 -15.61 -1.14
C HIS A 29 -0.39 -16.37 -1.34
N LEU A 30 -0.58 -16.94 -2.54
CA LEU A 30 -1.73 -17.79 -2.82
C LEU A 30 -1.83 -18.96 -1.80
N SER A 31 -0.68 -19.48 -1.38
CA SER A 31 -0.64 -20.52 -0.33
C SER A 31 -1.21 -20.08 1.01
N ASP A 32 -1.12 -18.79 1.34
CA ASP A 32 -1.70 -18.26 2.57
C ASP A 32 -3.23 -18.27 2.45
N ALA A 33 -3.75 -17.76 1.32
CA ALA A 33 -5.18 -17.78 1.05
C ALA A 33 -5.76 -19.21 1.02
N GLN A 34 -5.02 -20.16 0.45
CA GLN A 34 -5.41 -21.57 0.44
C GLN A 34 -5.49 -22.19 1.84
N LYS A 35 -4.63 -21.78 2.77
CA LYS A 35 -4.65 -22.22 4.18
C LYS A 35 -5.75 -21.53 4.97
N ILE A 36 -5.95 -20.22 4.73
CA ILE A 36 -6.95 -19.41 5.42
C ILE A 36 -8.36 -19.84 5.08
N ARG A 37 -8.64 -20.16 3.80
CA ARG A 37 -10.00 -20.43 3.32
C ARG A 37 -10.75 -21.51 4.11
N PRO A 38 -10.25 -22.74 4.29
CA PRO A 38 -10.99 -23.77 5.03
C PRO A 38 -11.19 -23.42 6.49
N LEU A 39 -10.27 -22.64 7.08
CA LEU A 39 -10.42 -22.17 8.45
C LEU A 39 -11.45 -21.03 8.55
N SER A 40 -11.49 -20.15 7.56
CA SER A 40 -12.51 -19.09 7.52
C SER A 40 -13.92 -19.65 7.30
N ASP A 41 -14.05 -20.70 6.50
CA ASP A 41 -15.36 -21.38 6.32
C ASP A 41 -15.91 -21.90 7.65
N ALA A 42 -15.05 -22.41 8.53
CA ALA A 42 -15.39 -22.96 9.83
C ALA A 42 -15.46 -21.93 10.97
N ALA A 43 -14.86 -20.75 10.81
CA ALA A 43 -14.79 -19.71 11.84
C ALA A 43 -16.10 -18.93 11.92
N ASP A 44 -16.51 -18.57 13.14
CA ASP A 44 -17.59 -17.61 13.39
C ASP A 44 -17.06 -16.19 13.53
N HIS A 45 -15.91 -16.03 14.21
CA HIS A 45 -15.30 -14.73 14.47
C HIS A 45 -13.84 -14.67 14.00
N ILE A 46 -13.55 -13.75 13.11
CA ILE A 46 -12.23 -13.54 12.53
C ILE A 46 -11.64 -12.22 13.03
N LEU A 47 -10.43 -12.30 13.56
CA LEU A 47 -9.65 -11.12 13.94
C LEU A 47 -8.67 -10.76 12.83
N VAL A 48 -8.72 -9.51 12.37
CA VAL A 48 -7.72 -8.94 11.44
C VAL A 48 -6.82 -7.98 12.21
N VAL A 49 -5.52 -8.20 12.17
CA VAL A 49 -4.52 -7.35 12.84
C VAL A 49 -3.83 -6.47 11.80
N GLY A 50 -4.15 -5.19 11.83
CA GLY A 50 -3.73 -4.17 10.86
C GLY A 50 -4.82 -3.80 9.88
N SER A 51 -5.06 -2.50 9.70
CA SER A 51 -6.09 -1.91 8.83
C SER A 51 -5.51 -1.23 7.58
N GLY A 52 -4.32 -1.65 7.15
CA GLY A 52 -3.80 -1.28 5.83
C GLY A 52 -4.60 -1.92 4.69
N LEU A 53 -4.20 -1.68 3.44
CA LEU A 53 -4.93 -2.18 2.25
C LEU A 53 -5.24 -3.68 2.35
N VAL A 54 -4.24 -4.51 2.65
CA VAL A 54 -4.42 -5.97 2.76
C VAL A 54 -5.37 -6.36 3.89
N GLY A 55 -5.30 -5.65 5.03
CA GLY A 55 -6.21 -5.91 6.15
C GLY A 55 -7.65 -5.56 5.81
N MET A 56 -7.88 -4.46 5.11
CA MET A 56 -9.22 -4.05 4.68
C MET A 56 -9.77 -4.97 3.59
N ASP A 57 -8.93 -5.43 2.63
CA ASP A 57 -9.32 -6.44 1.64
C ASP A 57 -9.74 -7.76 2.32
N ALA A 58 -8.97 -8.22 3.31
CA ALA A 58 -9.30 -9.42 4.08
C ALA A 58 -10.62 -9.25 4.86
N ALA A 59 -10.76 -8.13 5.57
CA ALA A 59 -11.97 -7.84 6.34
C ALA A 59 -13.21 -7.79 5.42
N TYR A 60 -13.10 -7.12 4.27
CA TYR A 60 -14.17 -7.07 3.26
C TYR A 60 -14.57 -8.48 2.81
N ALA A 61 -13.58 -9.31 2.42
CA ALA A 61 -13.83 -10.66 1.94
C ALA A 61 -14.52 -11.56 2.98
N PHE A 62 -14.19 -11.41 4.26
CA PHE A 62 -14.83 -12.16 5.34
C PHE A 62 -16.24 -11.66 5.68
N LEU A 63 -16.46 -10.36 5.66
CA LEU A 63 -17.80 -9.77 5.83
C LEU A 63 -18.75 -10.21 4.72
N GLU A 64 -18.29 -10.24 3.46
CA GLU A 64 -19.06 -10.77 2.32
C GLU A 64 -19.41 -12.27 2.48
N GLN A 65 -18.65 -13.01 3.28
CA GLN A 65 -18.96 -14.41 3.67
C GLN A 65 -19.88 -14.51 4.89
N GLY A 66 -20.36 -13.38 5.42
CA GLY A 66 -21.23 -13.33 6.60
C GLY A 66 -20.51 -13.61 7.92
N LYS A 67 -19.19 -13.49 7.98
CA LYS A 67 -18.41 -13.70 9.20
C LYS A 67 -18.43 -12.47 10.11
N LYS A 68 -18.39 -12.69 11.42
CA LYS A 68 -18.09 -11.61 12.36
C LYS A 68 -16.61 -11.24 12.20
N VAL A 69 -16.32 -9.95 12.02
CA VAL A 69 -14.95 -9.44 11.82
C VAL A 69 -14.66 -8.32 12.81
N THR A 70 -13.56 -8.46 13.53
CA THR A 70 -12.96 -7.37 14.31
C THR A 70 -11.61 -7.01 13.71
N VAL A 71 -11.38 -5.72 13.45
CA VAL A 71 -10.10 -5.19 12.96
C VAL A 71 -9.43 -4.40 14.07
N VAL A 72 -8.21 -4.80 14.44
CA VAL A 72 -7.37 -4.08 15.41
C VAL A 72 -6.29 -3.32 14.67
N GLU A 73 -6.17 -2.02 14.96
CA GLU A 73 -5.18 -1.13 14.34
C GLU A 73 -4.43 -0.32 15.41
N MET A 74 -3.11 -0.31 15.31
CA MET A 74 -2.25 0.43 16.24
C MET A 74 -2.34 1.95 16.04
N ALA A 75 -2.56 2.41 14.81
CA ALA A 75 -2.80 3.81 14.54
C ALA A 75 -4.19 4.26 15.03
N ASP A 76 -4.37 5.56 15.20
CA ASP A 76 -5.62 6.19 15.64
C ASP A 76 -6.76 6.14 14.60
N ARG A 77 -6.48 5.61 13.41
CA ARG A 77 -7.42 5.52 12.27
C ARG A 77 -7.12 4.34 11.39
N ILE A 78 -8.12 3.87 10.65
CA ILE A 78 -7.94 2.87 9.60
C ILE A 78 -7.30 3.48 8.35
N LEU A 79 -6.69 2.64 7.49
CA LEU A 79 -6.00 3.05 6.28
C LEU A 79 -5.01 4.21 6.53
N PRO A 80 -4.10 4.10 7.51
CA PRO A 80 -3.32 5.24 8.01
C PRO A 80 -2.42 5.87 6.94
N LEU A 81 -2.06 5.13 5.90
CA LEU A 81 -1.20 5.60 4.80
C LEU A 81 -1.98 6.16 3.59
N GLN A 82 -3.31 6.07 3.57
CA GLN A 82 -4.15 6.49 2.44
C GLN A 82 -4.81 7.86 2.68
N LEU A 83 -4.02 8.85 3.07
CA LEU A 83 -4.51 10.20 3.33
C LEU A 83 -5.74 10.15 4.29
N ASN A 84 -6.85 10.77 3.94
CA ASN A 84 -8.06 10.77 4.77
C ASN A 84 -9.16 9.80 4.26
N ALA A 85 -8.82 8.83 3.39
CA ALA A 85 -9.78 7.88 2.83
C ALA A 85 -10.49 6.99 3.88
N GLY A 86 -9.92 6.86 5.07
CA GLY A 86 -10.39 5.92 6.09
C GLY A 86 -11.78 6.22 6.66
N LYS A 87 -12.16 7.50 6.83
CA LYS A 87 -13.42 7.84 7.50
C LYS A 87 -14.67 7.29 6.79
N PRO A 88 -14.89 7.52 5.47
CA PRO A 88 -16.04 6.96 4.78
C PRO A 88 -16.02 5.43 4.77
N TYR A 89 -14.86 4.81 4.59
CA TYR A 89 -14.75 3.35 4.63
C TYR A 89 -15.06 2.79 6.00
N ARG A 90 -14.59 3.42 7.08
CA ARG A 90 -14.92 2.98 8.44
C ARG A 90 -16.43 2.87 8.62
N LYS A 91 -17.17 3.91 8.26
CA LYS A 91 -18.63 3.93 8.33
C LYS A 91 -19.26 2.79 7.53
N LEU A 92 -18.84 2.60 6.26
CA LEU A 92 -19.36 1.54 5.41
C LEU A 92 -19.11 0.14 5.99
N PHE A 93 -17.92 -0.13 6.49
CA PHE A 93 -17.59 -1.42 7.09
C PHE A 93 -18.36 -1.65 8.40
N GLU A 94 -18.53 -0.62 9.25
CA GLU A 94 -19.32 -0.69 10.47
C GLU A 94 -20.81 -0.96 10.16
N GLU A 95 -21.36 -0.35 9.12
CA GLU A 95 -22.70 -0.62 8.61
C GLU A 95 -22.89 -2.07 8.13
N HIS A 96 -21.81 -2.73 7.71
CA HIS A 96 -21.78 -4.15 7.33
C HIS A 96 -21.31 -5.09 8.46
N GLY A 97 -21.27 -4.60 9.70
CA GLY A 97 -21.01 -5.41 10.89
C GLY A 97 -19.55 -5.59 11.26
N CYS A 98 -18.63 -4.83 10.68
CA CYS A 98 -17.23 -4.80 11.10
C CYS A 98 -17.06 -4.02 12.41
N GLU A 99 -16.31 -4.57 13.34
CA GLU A 99 -15.87 -3.87 14.54
C GLU A 99 -14.44 -3.35 14.35
N PHE A 100 -14.21 -2.04 14.62
CA PHE A 100 -12.87 -1.45 14.57
C PHE A 100 -12.39 -1.03 15.95
N ILE A 101 -11.23 -1.52 16.36
CA ILE A 101 -10.52 -1.11 17.56
C ILE A 101 -9.22 -0.43 17.10
N VAL A 102 -9.20 0.90 17.12
CA VAL A 102 -8.06 1.71 16.69
C VAL A 102 -7.29 2.29 17.89
N GLY A 103 -6.03 2.66 17.70
CA GLY A 103 -5.15 3.15 18.75
C GLY A 103 -4.74 2.07 19.75
N LYS A 104 -4.88 0.79 19.38
CA LYS A 104 -4.60 -0.36 20.22
C LYS A 104 -3.78 -1.41 19.46
N LYS A 105 -2.98 -2.17 20.22
CA LYS A 105 -2.19 -3.26 19.65
C LYS A 105 -2.43 -4.57 20.42
N ALA A 106 -2.35 -5.68 19.71
CA ALA A 106 -2.30 -6.99 20.35
C ALA A 106 -1.05 -7.08 21.23
N SER A 107 -1.21 -7.57 22.45
CA SER A 107 -0.13 -7.66 23.45
C SER A 107 0.07 -9.07 23.99
N ASP A 108 -1.00 -9.85 24.13
CA ASP A 108 -0.96 -11.20 24.67
C ASP A 108 -2.03 -12.08 24.03
N THR A 109 -1.97 -13.40 24.27
CA THR A 109 -2.89 -14.37 23.69
C THR A 109 -3.21 -15.49 24.68
N HIS A 110 -4.33 -16.13 24.48
CA HIS A 110 -4.64 -17.42 25.09
C HIS A 110 -4.67 -18.49 23.99
N MET A 111 -3.86 -19.53 24.17
CA MET A 111 -3.80 -20.68 23.26
C MET A 111 -4.47 -21.88 23.91
N ASN A 112 -5.39 -22.51 23.20
CA ASN A 112 -6.08 -23.71 23.65
C ASN A 112 -5.22 -24.98 23.46
N GLU A 113 -5.70 -26.11 23.98
CA GLU A 113 -5.00 -27.41 23.93
C GLU A 113 -4.76 -27.93 22.49
N ASN A 114 -5.54 -27.45 21.51
CA ASN A 114 -5.40 -27.81 20.10
C ASN A 114 -4.28 -27.02 19.38
N GLY A 115 -3.67 -26.04 20.06
CA GLY A 115 -2.67 -25.14 19.50
C GLY A 115 -3.23 -24.00 18.66
N ASN A 116 -4.49 -23.64 18.90
CA ASN A 116 -5.14 -22.49 18.30
C ASN A 116 -5.26 -21.36 19.33
N ILE A 117 -5.11 -20.13 18.93
CA ILE A 117 -5.44 -18.97 19.74
C ILE A 117 -6.95 -18.78 19.69
N ASP A 118 -7.60 -18.78 20.84
CA ASP A 118 -9.04 -18.54 21.01
C ASP A 118 -9.35 -17.18 21.63
N ALA A 119 -8.32 -16.46 22.11
CA ALA A 119 -8.44 -15.08 22.58
C ALA A 119 -7.15 -14.29 22.37
N VAL A 120 -7.31 -13.02 22.02
CA VAL A 120 -6.23 -12.02 21.94
C VAL A 120 -6.52 -10.92 22.95
N PHE A 121 -5.50 -10.50 23.69
CA PHE A 121 -5.58 -9.38 24.62
C PHE A 121 -4.87 -8.17 24.02
N LEU A 122 -5.50 -7.01 24.12
CA LEU A 122 -4.92 -5.75 23.72
C LEU A 122 -4.11 -5.13 24.87
N ASP A 123 -3.34 -4.11 24.56
CA ASP A 123 -2.47 -3.40 25.51
C ASP A 123 -3.22 -2.64 26.63
N ASP A 124 -4.53 -2.48 26.50
CA ASP A 124 -5.41 -1.93 27.55
C ASP A 124 -6.16 -3.01 28.34
N GLY A 125 -5.87 -4.29 28.09
CA GLY A 125 -6.53 -5.43 28.73
C GLY A 125 -7.84 -5.88 28.05
N THR A 126 -8.30 -5.23 26.99
CA THR A 126 -9.46 -5.66 26.20
C THR A 126 -9.22 -7.07 25.66
N LYS A 127 -10.17 -7.98 25.88
CA LYS A 127 -10.15 -9.36 25.39
C LYS A 127 -11.01 -9.50 24.15
N ILE A 128 -10.47 -10.10 23.09
CA ILE A 128 -11.17 -10.43 21.85
C ILE A 128 -11.12 -11.96 21.68
N ASN A 129 -12.28 -12.62 21.74
CA ASN A 129 -12.36 -14.04 21.37
C ASN A 129 -12.39 -14.14 19.84
N CYS A 130 -11.69 -15.12 19.26
CA CYS A 130 -11.63 -15.32 17.82
C CYS A 130 -11.26 -16.76 17.47
N ASP A 131 -11.66 -17.21 16.27
CA ASP A 131 -11.40 -18.55 15.75
C ASP A 131 -10.24 -18.56 14.76
N LEU A 132 -10.04 -17.45 14.06
CA LEU A 132 -9.01 -17.26 13.04
C LEU A 132 -8.42 -15.86 13.18
N ILE A 133 -7.09 -15.74 12.99
CA ILE A 133 -6.37 -14.47 13.03
C ILE A 133 -5.64 -14.27 11.70
N VAL A 134 -5.94 -13.17 11.01
CA VAL A 134 -5.22 -12.73 9.81
C VAL A 134 -4.39 -11.51 10.14
N VAL A 135 -3.08 -11.63 10.02
CA VAL A 135 -2.12 -10.56 10.33
C VAL A 135 -1.75 -9.82 9.05
N ALA A 136 -2.16 -8.57 8.98
CA ALA A 136 -1.89 -7.63 7.89
C ALA A 136 -1.05 -6.42 8.37
N ALA A 137 -0.04 -6.69 9.22
CA ALA A 137 0.82 -5.68 9.86
C ALA A 137 2.00 -5.24 8.98
N GLY A 138 1.88 -5.41 7.66
CA GLY A 138 2.90 -5.07 6.67
C GLY A 138 3.82 -6.22 6.31
N VAL A 139 4.95 -5.88 5.68
CA VAL A 139 5.92 -6.85 5.15
C VAL A 139 7.35 -6.52 5.61
N ARG A 140 8.20 -7.53 5.57
CA ARG A 140 9.65 -7.39 5.71
C ARG A 140 10.35 -7.87 4.45
N PRO A 141 11.34 -7.13 3.94
CA PRO A 141 12.13 -7.56 2.78
C PRO A 141 12.82 -8.89 3.09
N ALA A 142 12.84 -9.80 2.11
CA ALA A 142 13.48 -11.11 2.24
C ALA A 142 14.98 -10.98 1.92
N VAL A 143 15.75 -10.52 2.88
CA VAL A 143 17.20 -10.25 2.76
C VAL A 143 18.08 -11.35 3.33
N GLU A 144 17.50 -12.42 3.85
CA GLU A 144 18.21 -13.50 4.56
C GLU A 144 19.26 -14.16 3.67
N CYS A 145 19.02 -14.21 2.36
CA CYS A 145 19.98 -14.80 1.40
C CYS A 145 21.30 -14.04 1.27
N VAL A 146 21.36 -12.80 1.77
CA VAL A 146 22.58 -11.97 1.73
C VAL A 146 23.18 -11.72 3.13
N GLU A 147 22.62 -12.32 4.17
CA GLU A 147 23.17 -12.24 5.52
C GLU A 147 24.62 -12.77 5.56
N GLY A 148 25.48 -12.04 6.27
CA GLY A 148 26.91 -12.36 6.35
C GLY A 148 27.72 -12.02 5.09
N SER A 149 27.08 -11.55 4.01
CA SER A 149 27.76 -11.01 2.83
C SER A 149 28.22 -9.56 3.06
N LYS A 150 28.96 -9.00 2.06
CA LYS A 150 29.34 -7.59 2.05
C LYS A 150 28.39 -6.72 1.21
N ILE A 151 27.22 -7.25 0.82
CA ILE A 151 26.16 -6.47 0.14
C ILE A 151 25.61 -5.46 1.14
N HIS A 152 25.47 -4.22 0.72
CA HIS A 152 24.94 -3.17 1.59
C HIS A 152 23.43 -3.38 1.80
N VAL A 153 23.06 -3.63 3.03
CA VAL A 153 21.69 -3.77 3.53
C VAL A 153 21.55 -2.88 4.75
N ASP A 154 20.58 -1.97 4.74
CA ASP A 154 20.09 -1.35 5.98
C ASP A 154 18.84 -2.10 6.46
N ARG A 155 17.69 -1.81 5.92
CA ARG A 155 16.47 -2.60 6.01
C ARG A 155 16.21 -3.34 4.70
N PHE A 156 16.69 -2.78 3.59
CA PHE A 156 16.51 -3.23 2.21
C PHE A 156 17.88 -3.34 1.54
N ILE A 157 17.99 -4.17 0.50
CA ILE A 157 19.19 -4.20 -0.34
C ILE A 157 19.33 -2.85 -1.05
N GLN A 158 20.43 -2.16 -0.80
CA GLN A 158 20.72 -0.87 -1.39
C GLN A 158 21.15 -1.02 -2.85
N VAL A 159 20.53 -0.24 -3.73
CA VAL A 159 20.84 -0.20 -5.16
C VAL A 159 20.90 1.23 -5.67
N ASP A 160 21.66 1.42 -6.74
CA ASP A 160 21.62 2.66 -7.52
C ASP A 160 20.44 2.66 -8.52
N ASP A 161 20.33 3.70 -9.34
CA ASP A 161 19.27 3.83 -10.33
C ASP A 161 19.41 2.85 -11.52
N THR A 162 20.54 2.16 -11.65
CA THR A 162 20.73 1.04 -12.59
C THR A 162 20.35 -0.31 -11.98
N MET A 163 19.79 -0.31 -10.79
CA MET A 163 19.46 -1.49 -9.97
C MET A 163 20.68 -2.31 -9.54
N LYS A 164 21.87 -1.73 -9.58
CA LYS A 164 23.11 -2.38 -9.16
C LYS A 164 23.35 -2.15 -7.66
N THR A 165 23.82 -3.18 -6.98
CA THR A 165 24.27 -3.10 -5.59
C THR A 165 25.68 -2.45 -5.51
N ASN A 166 26.28 -2.47 -4.34
CA ASN A 166 27.70 -2.09 -4.20
C ASN A 166 28.69 -3.04 -4.90
N PHE A 167 28.21 -4.12 -5.53
CA PHE A 167 29.02 -5.02 -6.37
C PHE A 167 28.67 -4.84 -7.84
N ASN A 168 29.70 -4.83 -8.72
CA ASN A 168 29.54 -4.55 -10.15
C ASN A 168 28.73 -5.60 -10.94
N ASP A 169 28.59 -6.79 -10.40
CA ASP A 169 27.96 -7.95 -11.06
C ASP A 169 26.73 -8.47 -10.29
N ILE A 170 26.31 -7.76 -9.21
CA ILE A 170 25.14 -8.10 -8.41
C ILE A 170 24.13 -6.97 -8.48
N TYR A 171 22.89 -7.32 -8.84
CA TYR A 171 21.75 -6.44 -8.99
C TYR A 171 20.64 -6.86 -8.04
N SER A 172 19.75 -5.93 -7.72
CA SER A 172 18.54 -6.26 -6.95
C SER A 172 17.33 -5.50 -7.47
N ALA A 173 16.14 -6.11 -7.40
CA ALA A 173 14.90 -5.53 -7.90
C ALA A 173 13.67 -6.01 -7.11
N GLY A 174 12.61 -5.20 -7.12
CA GLY A 174 11.34 -5.49 -6.44
C GLY A 174 11.34 -5.09 -4.97
N ASP A 175 10.41 -5.65 -4.21
CA ASP A 175 10.12 -5.25 -2.82
C ASP A 175 11.35 -5.36 -1.88
N VAL A 176 12.31 -6.23 -2.22
CA VAL A 176 13.54 -6.39 -1.45
C VAL A 176 14.43 -5.15 -1.47
N THR A 177 14.27 -4.25 -2.45
CA THR A 177 15.00 -2.97 -2.55
C THR A 177 14.33 -1.82 -1.78
N GLY A 178 13.07 -1.98 -1.40
CA GLY A 178 12.30 -0.93 -0.71
C GLY A 178 11.94 0.30 -1.54
N LEU A 179 12.32 0.35 -2.81
CA LEU A 179 12.03 1.50 -3.68
C LEU A 179 10.54 1.63 -4.00
N SER A 180 9.81 0.51 -4.04
CA SER A 180 8.36 0.48 -4.22
C SER A 180 7.82 -0.90 -3.82
N GLY A 181 6.62 -0.92 -3.23
CA GLY A 181 5.92 -2.15 -2.82
C GLY A 181 4.80 -2.57 -3.78
N ILE A 182 4.84 -2.15 -5.05
CA ILE A 182 3.81 -2.50 -6.04
C ILE A 182 4.39 -3.25 -7.23
N TRP A 183 3.62 -4.21 -7.74
CA TRP A 183 4.03 -5.09 -8.82
C TRP A 183 4.51 -4.37 -10.10
N PRO A 184 3.80 -3.34 -10.65
CA PRO A 184 4.27 -2.66 -11.85
C PRO A 184 5.67 -2.07 -11.72
N ASN A 185 6.02 -1.55 -10.54
CA ASN A 185 7.34 -0.98 -10.28
C ASN A 185 8.40 -2.07 -10.12
N ALA A 186 8.07 -3.19 -9.47
CA ALA A 186 8.95 -4.34 -9.40
C ALA A 186 9.30 -4.89 -10.80
N MET A 187 8.32 -4.95 -11.71
CA MET A 187 8.55 -5.32 -13.11
C MET A 187 9.52 -4.36 -13.83
N LYS A 188 9.34 -3.05 -13.67
CA LYS A 188 10.24 -2.04 -14.26
C LYS A 188 11.64 -2.14 -13.69
N GLN A 189 11.77 -2.32 -12.38
CA GLN A 189 13.06 -2.52 -11.73
C GLN A 189 13.76 -3.78 -12.29
N GLY A 190 13.03 -4.89 -12.43
CA GLY A 190 13.54 -6.12 -13.05
C GLY A 190 13.98 -5.92 -14.49
N GLN A 191 13.25 -5.14 -15.29
CA GLN A 191 13.63 -4.76 -16.65
C GLN A 191 14.94 -3.96 -16.67
N VAL A 192 15.04 -2.92 -15.84
CA VAL A 192 16.26 -2.09 -15.74
C VAL A 192 17.46 -2.94 -15.32
N ALA A 193 17.30 -3.78 -14.29
CA ALA A 193 18.34 -4.71 -13.86
C ALA A 193 18.77 -5.65 -14.99
N GLY A 194 17.81 -6.27 -15.69
CA GLY A 194 18.08 -7.21 -16.79
C GLY A 194 18.83 -6.56 -17.96
N LEU A 195 18.45 -5.34 -18.38
CA LEU A 195 19.13 -4.59 -19.43
C LEU A 195 20.59 -4.30 -19.04
N ASN A 196 20.82 -3.79 -17.82
CA ASN A 196 22.18 -3.52 -17.33
C ASN A 196 23.02 -4.80 -17.18
N MET A 197 22.40 -5.89 -16.77
CA MET A 197 23.07 -7.19 -16.74
C MET A 197 23.51 -7.66 -18.13
N CYS A 198 22.77 -7.30 -19.18
CA CYS A 198 23.12 -7.57 -20.58
C CYS A 198 24.08 -6.53 -21.20
N GLY A 199 24.47 -5.50 -20.45
CA GLY A 199 25.35 -4.43 -20.94
C GLY A 199 24.63 -3.31 -21.70
N VAL A 200 23.30 -3.26 -21.61
CA VAL A 200 22.48 -2.17 -22.16
C VAL A 200 22.18 -1.19 -21.02
N GLU A 201 22.70 0.04 -21.13
CA GLU A 201 22.49 1.07 -20.12
C GLU A 201 21.02 1.42 -19.97
N SER A 202 20.51 1.36 -18.74
CA SER A 202 19.13 1.69 -18.40
C SER A 202 19.03 2.18 -16.96
N HIS A 203 18.13 3.14 -16.71
CA HIS A 203 17.94 3.76 -15.40
C HIS A 203 16.49 3.64 -14.92
N TYR A 204 16.32 3.38 -13.64
CA TYR A 204 15.02 3.40 -12.98
C TYR A 204 14.68 4.83 -12.54
N THR A 205 13.77 5.46 -13.26
CA THR A 205 13.36 6.85 -13.05
C THR A 205 11.95 6.98 -12.45
N ASP A 206 11.24 5.86 -12.30
CA ASP A 206 9.87 5.86 -11.77
C ASP A 206 9.87 6.04 -10.24
N ARG A 207 10.03 7.29 -9.82
CA ARG A 207 9.94 7.72 -8.41
C ARG A 207 8.49 7.76 -7.90
N TYR A 208 7.58 7.38 -8.72
CA TYR A 208 6.15 7.42 -8.57
C TYR A 208 5.67 6.25 -7.72
N ALA A 209 5.82 6.41 -6.42
CA ALA A 209 5.87 5.27 -5.52
C ALA A 209 4.53 4.57 -5.29
N MET A 210 3.39 5.27 -5.31
CA MET A 210 2.15 4.65 -4.86
C MET A 210 0.98 4.90 -5.83
N LYS A 211 0.44 3.82 -6.36
CA LYS A 211 -0.82 3.78 -7.11
C LYS A 211 -1.69 2.72 -6.45
N ASN A 212 -2.66 3.15 -5.69
CA ASN A 212 -3.59 2.23 -5.06
C ASN A 212 -5.02 2.59 -5.46
N THR A 213 -5.76 1.58 -5.87
CA THR A 213 -7.21 1.70 -6.11
C THR A 213 -7.91 0.73 -5.18
N MET A 214 -8.88 1.22 -4.45
CA MET A 214 -9.75 0.44 -3.58
C MET A 214 -11.19 0.58 -4.04
N ASN A 215 -11.97 -0.48 -3.88
CA ASN A 215 -13.41 -0.43 -4.09
C ASN A 215 -14.06 -1.36 -3.08
N PHE A 216 -14.63 -0.77 -2.03
CA PHE A 216 -15.40 -1.51 -1.03
C PHE A 216 -16.82 -0.96 -1.01
N TYR A 217 -17.80 -1.84 -1.12
CA TYR A 217 -19.22 -1.51 -1.11
C TYR A 217 -19.61 -0.43 -2.13
N GLY A 218 -18.93 -0.42 -3.30
CA GLY A 218 -19.18 0.54 -4.37
C GLY A 218 -18.49 1.90 -4.20
N LEU A 219 -17.86 2.19 -3.08
CA LEU A 219 -17.06 3.39 -2.90
C LEU A 219 -15.67 3.17 -3.50
N VAL A 220 -15.42 3.79 -4.65
CA VAL A 220 -14.09 3.73 -5.30
C VAL A 220 -13.18 4.79 -4.71
N THR A 221 -11.93 4.44 -4.45
CA THR A 221 -10.88 5.39 -4.03
C THR A 221 -9.60 5.11 -4.80
N LEU A 222 -9.00 6.16 -5.34
CA LEU A 222 -7.70 6.14 -5.99
C LEU A 222 -6.74 7.04 -5.21
N SER A 223 -5.57 6.55 -4.88
CA SER A 223 -4.47 7.36 -4.35
C SER A 223 -3.23 7.27 -5.25
N LEU A 224 -2.62 8.41 -5.54
CA LEU A 224 -1.41 8.55 -6.33
C LEU A 224 -0.38 9.37 -5.55
N GLY A 225 0.90 9.05 -5.69
CA GLY A 225 1.99 9.77 -5.04
C GLY A 225 2.26 9.32 -3.61
N ARG A 226 3.04 10.10 -2.84
CA ARG A 226 3.52 9.73 -1.50
C ARG A 226 2.47 9.81 -0.40
N GLY A 227 1.47 10.68 -0.57
CA GLY A 227 0.33 10.77 0.33
C GLY A 227 0.58 11.45 1.69
N VAL A 228 1.77 11.96 1.96
CA VAL A 228 2.13 12.58 3.24
C VAL A 228 2.52 14.03 3.00
N ALA A 229 1.80 14.96 3.64
CA ALA A 229 2.16 16.36 3.62
C ALA A 229 3.33 16.64 4.58
N GLU A 230 4.24 17.53 4.17
CA GLU A 230 5.36 18.02 4.93
C GLU A 230 5.19 19.53 5.20
N GLU A 231 6.01 20.07 6.07
CA GLU A 231 5.99 21.52 6.33
C GLU A 231 6.31 22.30 5.05
N GLY A 232 5.48 23.31 4.73
CA GLY A 232 5.59 24.10 3.51
C GLY A 232 4.79 23.59 2.32
N ASP A 233 4.18 22.39 2.40
CA ASP A 233 3.28 21.90 1.35
C ASP A 233 1.93 22.62 1.37
N THR A 234 1.36 22.82 0.18
CA THR A 234 -0.03 23.27 0.07
C THR A 234 -0.95 22.04 -0.01
N VAL A 235 -1.90 21.96 0.93
CA VAL A 235 -2.92 20.90 0.94
C VAL A 235 -4.25 21.50 0.53
N LEU A 236 -4.85 20.94 -0.52
CA LEU A 236 -6.18 21.31 -1.01
C LEU A 236 -7.14 20.16 -0.82
N GLU A 237 -8.36 20.45 -0.39
CA GLU A 237 -9.43 19.47 -0.20
C GLU A 237 -10.72 20.00 -0.79
N GLN A 238 -11.49 19.11 -1.41
CA GLN A 238 -12.82 19.38 -1.92
C GLN A 238 -13.74 18.22 -1.59
N GLU A 239 -14.93 18.53 -1.09
CA GLU A 239 -15.97 17.53 -0.83
C GLU A 239 -17.27 18.02 -1.45
N ASP A 240 -17.88 17.18 -2.31
CA ASP A 240 -19.17 17.46 -2.93
C ASP A 240 -19.92 16.15 -3.21
N ALA A 241 -21.25 16.16 -3.06
CA ALA A 241 -22.18 15.11 -3.51
C ALA A 241 -21.67 13.65 -3.33
N GLY A 242 -20.93 13.37 -2.26
CA GLY A 242 -20.37 12.04 -1.96
C GLY A 242 -19.01 11.79 -2.61
N ASN A 243 -18.39 12.80 -3.22
CA ASN A 243 -17.01 12.75 -3.71
C ASN A 243 -16.10 13.52 -2.75
N TYR A 244 -14.92 12.97 -2.51
CA TYR A 244 -13.87 13.64 -1.77
C TYR A 244 -12.57 13.63 -2.57
N LYS A 245 -11.93 14.79 -2.67
CA LYS A 245 -10.65 14.96 -3.34
C LYS A 245 -9.68 15.65 -2.40
N ARG A 246 -8.43 15.19 -2.40
CA ARG A 246 -7.35 15.82 -1.64
C ARG A 246 -6.08 15.82 -2.46
N ALA A 247 -5.46 16.99 -2.62
CA ALA A 247 -4.21 17.17 -3.33
C ALA A 247 -3.14 17.73 -2.38
N ILE A 248 -1.90 17.29 -2.57
CA ILE A 248 -0.71 17.87 -1.93
C ILE A 248 0.17 18.43 -3.03
N ILE A 249 0.44 19.72 -2.94
CA ILE A 249 1.31 20.45 -3.89
C ILE A 249 2.59 20.81 -3.14
N ARG A 250 3.72 20.43 -3.72
CA ARG A 250 5.06 20.66 -3.20
C ARG A 250 5.92 21.34 -4.26
N ASN A 251 6.48 22.53 -3.92
CA ASN A 251 7.33 23.29 -4.84
C ASN A 251 6.67 23.53 -6.21
N GLY A 252 5.39 23.90 -6.23
CA GLY A 252 4.64 24.15 -7.47
C GLY A 252 4.26 22.90 -8.28
N LYS A 253 4.48 21.71 -7.76
CA LYS A 253 4.18 20.43 -8.44
C LYS A 253 3.21 19.60 -7.63
N LEU A 254 2.36 18.83 -8.31
CA LEU A 254 1.49 17.86 -7.64
C LEU A 254 2.33 16.70 -7.11
N ASP A 255 2.44 16.56 -5.78
CA ASP A 255 3.15 15.46 -5.13
C ASP A 255 2.25 14.23 -4.97
N SER A 256 1.00 14.46 -4.59
CA SER A 256 0.05 13.36 -4.41
C SER A 256 -1.40 13.83 -4.53
N ILE A 257 -2.27 12.89 -4.89
CA ILE A 257 -3.71 13.10 -4.94
C ILE A 257 -4.46 11.88 -4.45
N LEU A 258 -5.57 12.12 -3.75
CA LEU A 258 -6.59 11.15 -3.41
C LEU A 258 -7.91 11.58 -4.05
N LEU A 259 -8.54 10.64 -4.75
CA LEU A 259 -9.88 10.76 -5.30
C LEU A 259 -10.75 9.66 -4.69
N GLN A 260 -11.89 10.01 -4.12
CA GLN A 260 -12.85 9.05 -3.55
C GLN A 260 -14.26 9.38 -4.07
N GLY A 261 -15.00 8.34 -4.47
CA GLY A 261 -16.24 8.46 -5.23
C GLY A 261 -15.95 8.42 -6.72
N SER A 262 -16.00 9.57 -7.43
CA SER A 262 -15.56 9.63 -8.83
C SER A 262 -14.02 9.68 -8.92
N ILE A 263 -13.48 8.82 -9.76
CA ILE A 263 -12.05 8.80 -10.13
C ILE A 263 -11.85 9.28 -11.58
N ASP A 264 -12.83 9.99 -12.12
CA ASP A 264 -12.74 10.55 -13.46
C ASP A 264 -11.53 11.49 -13.57
N TYR A 265 -10.96 11.51 -14.77
CA TYR A 265 -9.75 12.30 -15.06
C TYR A 265 -8.48 11.92 -14.24
N ALA A 266 -8.47 10.81 -13.53
CA ALA A 266 -7.28 10.36 -12.77
C ALA A 266 -5.99 10.32 -13.60
N GLY A 267 -6.11 10.12 -14.92
CA GLY A 267 -4.99 10.10 -15.85
C GLY A 267 -4.22 11.41 -15.93
N ILE A 268 -4.89 12.58 -15.78
CA ILE A 268 -4.18 13.86 -15.79
C ILE A 268 -3.30 14.01 -14.54
N TYR A 269 -3.81 13.67 -13.36
CA TYR A 269 -3.03 13.74 -12.12
C TYR A 269 -1.84 12.78 -12.16
N GLN A 270 -2.03 11.59 -12.72
CA GLN A 270 -0.94 10.64 -12.93
C GLN A 270 0.14 11.23 -13.84
N TYR A 271 -0.26 11.93 -14.91
CA TYR A 271 0.66 12.60 -15.83
C TYR A 271 1.43 13.71 -15.14
N LEU A 272 0.75 14.58 -14.37
CA LEU A 272 1.35 15.68 -13.64
C LEU A 272 2.41 15.21 -12.65
N ILE A 273 2.08 14.20 -11.83
CA ILE A 273 3.01 13.67 -10.83
C ILE A 273 4.20 12.99 -11.53
N LYS A 274 3.94 12.12 -12.52
CA LYS A 274 4.96 11.33 -13.20
C LYS A 274 6.01 12.19 -13.92
N ASN A 275 5.56 13.27 -14.54
CA ASN A 275 6.42 14.15 -15.33
C ASN A 275 6.89 15.38 -14.52
N GLU A 276 6.56 15.44 -13.23
CA GLU A 276 6.93 16.53 -12.32
C GLU A 276 6.58 17.92 -12.87
N ILE A 277 5.37 18.04 -13.45
CA ILE A 277 4.91 19.24 -14.12
C ILE A 277 4.73 20.38 -13.12
N ASP A 278 5.30 21.54 -13.39
CA ASP A 278 5.05 22.76 -12.62
C ASP A 278 3.65 23.29 -12.95
N ILE A 279 2.81 23.36 -11.94
CA ILE A 279 1.42 23.81 -12.04
C ILE A 279 1.21 25.20 -11.40
N SER A 280 2.26 25.85 -10.94
CA SER A 280 2.18 27.14 -10.25
C SER A 280 1.66 28.29 -11.12
N HIS A 281 1.74 28.15 -12.43
CA HIS A 281 1.30 29.14 -13.40
C HIS A 281 -0.16 29.00 -13.86
N PHE A 282 -0.86 27.94 -13.41
CA PHE A 282 -2.28 27.78 -13.74
C PHE A 282 -3.15 28.57 -12.74
N ASP A 283 -3.97 29.48 -13.25
CA ASP A 283 -5.02 30.20 -12.49
C ASP A 283 -6.24 29.33 -12.17
N LYS A 284 -6.15 28.03 -12.45
CA LYS A 284 -7.25 27.08 -12.33
C LYS A 284 -7.01 26.14 -11.17
N ASP A 285 -8.08 25.86 -10.42
CA ASP A 285 -8.04 24.87 -9.34
C ASP A 285 -7.57 23.50 -9.89
N ILE A 286 -6.66 22.85 -9.16
CA ILE A 286 -6.10 21.54 -9.50
C ILE A 286 -7.19 20.50 -9.78
N PHE A 287 -8.32 20.54 -9.07
CA PHE A 287 -9.42 19.59 -9.25
C PHE A 287 -10.25 19.82 -10.51
N HIS A 288 -10.02 20.93 -11.23
CA HIS A 288 -10.65 21.27 -12.49
C HIS A 288 -9.69 21.20 -13.68
N LEU A 289 -8.43 20.83 -13.46
CA LEU A 289 -7.48 20.60 -14.55
C LEU A 289 -7.88 19.38 -15.39
N SER A 290 -7.72 19.50 -16.70
CA SER A 290 -7.96 18.46 -17.67
C SER A 290 -6.86 18.43 -18.72
N PHE A 291 -6.85 17.42 -19.59
CA PHE A 291 -5.90 17.39 -20.70
C PHE A 291 -6.06 18.57 -21.66
N ALA A 292 -7.23 19.21 -21.73
CA ALA A 292 -7.45 20.40 -22.54
C ALA A 292 -6.60 21.60 -22.10
N ASP A 293 -6.23 21.67 -20.83
CA ASP A 293 -5.36 22.75 -20.30
C ASP A 293 -3.90 22.60 -20.76
N PHE A 294 -3.53 21.43 -21.26
CA PHE A 294 -2.18 21.10 -21.78
C PHE A 294 -2.16 20.88 -23.28
N TYR A 295 -3.29 21.09 -23.94
CA TYR A 295 -3.43 20.88 -25.37
C TYR A 295 -2.99 22.12 -26.15
N GLY A 296 -2.26 21.90 -27.23
CA GLY A 296 -1.87 22.94 -28.16
C GLY A 296 -1.76 22.44 -29.61
N ILE A 297 -1.63 23.38 -30.52
CA ILE A 297 -1.38 23.13 -31.94
C ILE A 297 -0.16 23.93 -32.33
N ASP A 298 0.88 23.28 -32.89
CA ASP A 298 2.07 23.96 -33.38
C ASP A 298 1.81 24.70 -34.69
N GLU A 299 2.80 25.45 -35.15
CA GLU A 299 2.74 26.23 -36.39
C GLU A 299 2.54 25.37 -37.66
N LYS A 300 2.77 24.05 -37.58
CA LYS A 300 2.53 23.06 -38.64
C LYS A 300 1.19 22.37 -38.54
N GLY A 301 0.34 22.77 -37.58
CA GLY A 301 -0.96 22.16 -37.34
C GLY A 301 -0.90 20.80 -36.62
N LYS A 302 0.23 20.43 -36.01
CA LYS A 302 0.38 19.20 -35.27
C LYS A 302 -0.07 19.42 -33.82
N TYR A 303 -0.87 18.50 -33.31
CA TYR A 303 -1.33 18.50 -31.93
C TYR A 303 -0.19 18.10 -30.96
N TYR A 304 -0.10 18.78 -29.84
CA TYR A 304 0.78 18.42 -28.75
C TYR A 304 0.10 18.61 -27.41
N TYR A 305 0.60 17.89 -26.39
CA TYR A 305 0.24 18.08 -25.00
C TYR A 305 1.52 18.46 -24.27
N GLU A 306 1.73 19.74 -24.07
CA GLU A 306 2.89 20.25 -23.35
C GLU A 306 2.43 21.38 -22.42
N VAL A 307 3.04 21.41 -21.25
CA VAL A 307 2.98 22.58 -20.38
C VAL A 307 4.07 23.53 -20.85
N LYS A 308 3.68 24.67 -21.35
CA LYS A 308 4.62 25.75 -21.66
C LYS A 308 4.95 26.53 -20.41
#